data_18e5d62b540cc031734494afe5b05dae
#
_entry.id   18e5d62b540cc031734494afe5b05dae
#
_cell.length_a   1.000
_cell.length_b   1.000
_cell.length_c   1.000
_cell.angle_alpha   90.00
_cell.angle_beta   90.00
_cell.angle_gamma   90.00
#
_symmetry.space_group_name_H-M   'P 1'
#
loop_
_entity.id
_entity.type
_entity.pdbx_description
1 polymer ?
#
loop_
_entity_poly.entity_id
_entity_poly.type
_entity_poly.pdbx_seq_one_letter_code
_entity_poly.pdbx_strand_id
1 'polypeptide(L)'
;MGPPYCITLRAVQEAQRRIQGLVHTTPVMTCSSLDALSGRKLFFKCELLQKTGSFKIRGALNAVKSLPSDKCTAVVTHSSGNHGQALALAAQSMGIPAHVVVPTTAAACKKAAILRFGALIVDCEPTDKVPGLEALVVPVGGGGMVAGIAVAVKAIKPDVKIYAAEPLNADDCYRSKKSGVLTPNLQPPITIADGVKSSIGPNTWPIIRDLVDDVFTVTEDEIKSATRLVWERMKLLIEPTAGLGLAVILSSQFQEIGRDVQNIGVVLCGGNVDLATLH
;
A
#
# COMPACT_ATOMS: atom_id res chain seq x y z
N MET A 1 25.86 -6.66 16.66
CA MET A 1 24.92 -7.22 15.67
C MET A 1 24.26 -6.05 14.94
N GLY A 2 24.21 -6.08 13.60
CA GLY A 2 23.45 -5.10 12.82
C GLY A 2 21.94 -5.20 13.12
N PRO A 3 21.14 -4.21 12.67
CA PRO A 3 19.70 -4.26 12.87
C PRO A 3 19.14 -5.55 12.22
N PRO A 4 18.14 -6.22 12.85
CA PRO A 4 17.59 -7.48 12.35
C PRO A 4 16.84 -7.32 11.00
N TYR A 5 16.58 -6.07 10.56
CA TYR A 5 15.82 -5.76 9.34
C TYR A 5 16.63 -4.85 8.41
N CYS A 6 16.32 -4.91 7.11
CA CYS A 6 16.93 -4.05 6.09
C CYS A 6 16.56 -2.56 6.22
N ILE A 7 15.57 -2.21 7.05
CA ILE A 7 15.16 -0.84 7.37
C ILE A 7 14.98 -0.65 8.89
N THR A 8 15.12 0.59 9.34
CA THR A 8 14.91 1.00 10.74
C THR A 8 13.96 2.18 10.81
N LEU A 9 13.42 2.50 11.99
CA LEU A 9 12.64 3.72 12.18
C LEU A 9 13.42 4.97 11.75
N ARG A 10 14.72 5.03 12.07
CA ARG A 10 15.60 6.13 11.62
C ARG A 10 15.62 6.26 10.10
N ALA A 11 15.74 5.14 9.36
CA ALA A 11 15.71 5.14 7.90
C ALA A 11 14.37 5.66 7.36
N VAL A 12 13.25 5.29 8.00
CA VAL A 12 11.91 5.80 7.65
C VAL A 12 11.81 7.31 7.88
N GLN A 13 12.31 7.80 9.03
CA GLN A 13 12.31 9.24 9.35
C GLN A 13 13.24 10.05 8.42
N GLU A 14 14.36 9.50 8.02
CA GLU A 14 15.28 10.11 7.04
C GLU A 14 14.62 10.17 5.66
N ALA A 15 13.94 9.11 5.25
CA ALA A 15 13.13 9.09 4.04
C ALA A 15 12.05 10.17 4.09
N GLN A 16 11.30 10.27 5.18
CA GLN A 16 10.29 11.30 5.41
C GLN A 16 10.86 12.72 5.22
N ARG A 17 11.97 13.05 5.89
CA ARG A 17 12.60 14.37 5.76
C ARG A 17 13.04 14.65 4.32
N ARG A 18 13.58 13.63 3.62
CA ARG A 18 14.11 13.77 2.24
C ARG A 18 13.06 14.24 1.25
N ILE A 19 11.81 13.95 1.51
CA ILE A 19 10.71 14.22 0.58
C ILE A 19 9.65 15.17 1.16
N GLN A 20 9.86 15.67 2.36
CA GLN A 20 9.01 16.67 3.00
C GLN A 20 8.75 17.86 2.07
N GLY A 21 7.51 18.32 1.97
CA GLY A 21 7.09 19.40 1.07
C GLY A 21 6.92 18.99 -0.40
N LEU A 22 7.39 17.81 -0.79
CA LEU A 22 7.25 17.33 -2.16
C LEU A 22 6.00 16.47 -2.35
N VAL A 23 5.33 16.09 -1.28
CA VAL A 23 4.15 15.22 -1.22
C VAL A 23 2.96 15.88 -0.59
N HIS A 24 1.81 15.29 -0.83
CA HIS A 24 0.64 15.66 -0.08
C HIS A 24 0.70 15.00 1.31
N THR A 25 0.38 15.75 2.35
CA THR A 25 -0.09 15.19 3.61
C THR A 25 -1.51 14.72 3.38
N THR A 26 -1.70 13.43 3.08
CA THR A 26 -3.01 12.89 2.76
C THR A 26 -3.87 12.81 4.01
N PRO A 27 -5.19 13.10 3.92
CA PRO A 27 -6.06 13.11 5.09
C PRO A 27 -6.32 11.70 5.63
N VAL A 28 -6.71 11.64 6.90
CA VAL A 28 -7.40 10.51 7.50
C VAL A 28 -8.89 10.85 7.57
N MET A 29 -9.74 9.99 7.03
CA MET A 29 -11.19 10.18 6.99
C MET A 29 -11.88 9.11 7.81
N THR A 30 -13.10 9.39 8.27
CA THR A 30 -13.99 8.45 8.96
C THR A 30 -15.29 8.30 8.18
N CYS A 31 -16.03 7.22 8.45
CA CYS A 31 -17.33 6.99 7.83
C CYS A 31 -18.25 6.24 8.81
N SER A 32 -19.23 6.93 9.38
CA SER A 32 -20.14 6.38 10.40
C SER A 32 -20.94 5.17 9.92
N SER A 33 -21.31 5.12 8.63
CA SER A 33 -22.01 3.95 8.08
C SER A 33 -21.10 2.71 7.96
N LEU A 34 -19.80 2.90 7.73
CA LEU A 34 -18.82 1.81 7.72
C LEU A 34 -18.43 1.42 9.15
N ASP A 35 -18.39 2.36 10.08
CA ASP A 35 -18.24 2.08 11.52
C ASP A 35 -19.38 1.17 12.00
N ALA A 36 -20.63 1.51 11.65
CA ALA A 36 -21.80 0.72 12.03
C ALA A 36 -21.78 -0.70 11.40
N LEU A 37 -21.35 -0.82 10.14
CA LEU A 37 -21.23 -2.13 9.47
C LEU A 37 -20.16 -3.02 10.09
N SER A 38 -19.03 -2.43 10.50
CA SER A 38 -17.91 -3.18 11.08
C SER A 38 -18.02 -3.42 12.57
N GLY A 39 -18.88 -2.68 13.26
CA GLY A 39 -18.94 -2.61 14.71
C GLY A 39 -17.71 -1.95 15.37
N ARG A 40 -16.91 -1.18 14.58
CA ARG A 40 -15.63 -0.59 14.99
C ARG A 40 -15.50 0.86 14.54
N LYS A 41 -14.55 1.61 15.11
CA LYS A 41 -14.15 2.94 14.64
C LYS A 41 -13.04 2.82 13.60
N LEU A 42 -13.34 3.19 12.36
CA LEU A 42 -12.42 3.07 11.21
C LEU A 42 -11.83 4.43 10.84
N PHE A 43 -10.51 4.45 10.61
CA PHE A 43 -9.75 5.63 10.21
C PHE A 43 -9.02 5.35 8.90
N PHE A 44 -9.49 5.97 7.81
CA PHE A 44 -9.04 5.69 6.44
C PHE A 44 -7.93 6.66 6.03
N LYS A 45 -6.69 6.20 5.95
CA LYS A 45 -5.58 6.97 5.38
C LYS A 45 -5.71 7.02 3.86
N CYS A 46 -6.01 8.19 3.32
CA CYS A 46 -6.46 8.37 1.93
C CYS A 46 -5.30 8.58 0.95
N GLU A 47 -4.45 7.57 0.76
CA GLU A 47 -3.33 7.62 -0.19
C GLU A 47 -3.76 7.69 -1.68
N LEU A 48 -5.04 7.45 -1.99
CA LEU A 48 -5.61 7.75 -3.29
C LEU A 48 -5.55 9.25 -3.63
N LEU A 49 -5.53 10.12 -2.62
CA LEU A 49 -5.41 11.59 -2.77
C LEU A 49 -3.97 12.07 -2.89
N GLN A 50 -3.01 11.16 -2.98
CA GLN A 50 -1.61 11.50 -3.19
C GLN A 50 -1.36 11.93 -4.66
N LYS A 51 -0.22 12.61 -4.89
CA LYS A 51 0.22 13.04 -6.22
C LYS A 51 0.21 11.92 -7.21
N THR A 52 -0.10 11.37 -8.04
CA THR A 52 -0.20 10.17 -8.87
C THR A 52 -1.32 9.20 -8.44
N GLY A 53 -2.23 9.63 -7.56
CA GLY A 53 -3.38 8.82 -7.15
C GLY A 53 -3.05 7.57 -6.33
N SER A 54 -1.83 7.46 -5.76
CA SER A 54 -1.44 6.33 -4.91
C SER A 54 -0.23 6.61 -4.03
N PHE A 55 -0.04 5.77 -3.00
CA PHE A 55 1.12 5.84 -2.10
C PHE A 55 2.47 5.62 -2.80
N LYS A 56 2.49 4.99 -3.98
CA LYS A 56 3.73 4.64 -4.70
C LYS A 56 4.66 5.83 -4.90
N ILE A 57 4.07 7.03 -5.01
CA ILE A 57 4.79 8.27 -5.10
C ILE A 57 5.75 8.48 -3.92
N ARG A 58 5.50 7.92 -2.74
CA ARG A 58 6.32 8.03 -1.55
C ARG A 58 7.68 7.32 -1.64
N GLY A 59 7.70 6.06 -2.04
CA GLY A 59 8.90 5.22 -2.04
C GLY A 59 9.92 5.58 -3.11
N ALA A 60 9.54 5.79 -4.35
CA ALA A 60 10.52 6.02 -5.40
C ALA A 60 11.02 7.49 -5.47
N LEU A 61 10.28 8.55 -4.98
CA LEU A 61 10.92 9.86 -4.80
C LEU A 61 12.04 9.75 -3.75
N ASN A 62 11.75 9.04 -2.65
CA ASN A 62 12.77 8.72 -1.71
C ASN A 62 13.95 8.01 -2.38
N ALA A 63 13.68 6.99 -3.20
CA ALA A 63 14.70 6.26 -3.94
C ALA A 63 15.48 7.19 -4.91
N VAL A 64 14.78 7.91 -5.78
CA VAL A 64 15.42 8.80 -6.77
C VAL A 64 16.23 9.91 -6.08
N LYS A 65 15.70 10.53 -5.02
CA LYS A 65 16.43 11.54 -4.24
C LYS A 65 17.60 10.98 -3.42
N SER A 66 17.69 9.67 -3.25
CA SER A 66 18.82 9.01 -2.60
C SER A 66 19.95 8.69 -3.58
N LEU A 67 19.72 8.84 -4.89
CA LEU A 67 20.75 8.60 -5.90
C LEU A 67 21.79 9.73 -5.89
N PRO A 68 23.08 9.43 -6.10
CA PRO A 68 24.09 10.44 -6.29
C PRO A 68 23.78 11.28 -7.53
N SER A 69 23.61 12.58 -7.35
CA SER A 69 23.19 13.52 -8.42
C SER A 69 24.20 13.63 -9.58
N ASP A 70 25.47 13.32 -9.33
CA ASP A 70 26.56 13.36 -10.30
C ASP A 70 26.71 12.07 -11.11
N LYS A 71 26.01 10.98 -10.73
CA LYS A 71 26.19 9.66 -11.35
C LYS A 71 24.92 9.09 -11.98
N CYS A 72 23.75 9.67 -11.69
CA CYS A 72 22.49 9.18 -12.19
C CYS A 72 22.05 9.97 -13.42
N THR A 73 22.23 9.40 -14.60
CA THR A 73 21.86 10.01 -15.89
C THR A 73 20.44 9.67 -16.33
N ALA A 74 19.85 8.60 -15.82
CA ALA A 74 18.48 8.18 -16.08
C ALA A 74 18.00 7.16 -15.04
N VAL A 75 16.69 6.96 -14.92
CA VAL A 75 16.10 5.87 -14.14
C VAL A 75 15.21 4.99 -15.00
N VAL A 76 15.18 3.70 -14.68
CA VAL A 76 14.43 2.70 -15.47
C VAL A 76 13.58 1.87 -14.52
N THR A 77 12.34 1.56 -14.93
CA THR A 77 11.50 0.57 -14.27
C THR A 77 10.62 -0.18 -15.26
N HIS A 78 10.16 -1.36 -14.87
CA HIS A 78 9.10 -2.09 -15.55
C HIS A 78 7.82 -1.99 -14.73
N SER A 79 6.83 -1.24 -15.22
CA SER A 79 5.53 -1.11 -14.54
C SER A 79 4.48 -0.50 -15.46
N SER A 80 3.32 -1.12 -15.55
CA SER A 80 2.14 -0.58 -16.25
C SER A 80 1.20 0.22 -15.35
N GLY A 81 1.47 0.31 -14.03
CA GLY A 81 0.56 0.85 -13.03
C GLY A 81 1.12 2.00 -12.21
N ASN A 82 0.68 2.07 -10.97
CA ASN A 82 1.00 3.14 -10.01
C ASN A 82 2.52 3.39 -9.83
N HIS A 83 3.34 2.34 -9.91
CA HIS A 83 4.78 2.49 -9.76
C HIS A 83 5.43 3.17 -10.98
N GLY A 84 5.00 2.84 -12.20
CA GLY A 84 5.51 3.49 -13.41
C GLY A 84 5.22 4.99 -13.44
N GLN A 85 3.96 5.37 -13.17
CA GLN A 85 3.56 6.79 -13.03
C GLN A 85 4.39 7.49 -11.97
N ALA A 86 4.56 6.79 -10.90
CA ALA A 86 5.27 7.26 -9.72
C ALA A 86 6.76 7.49 -9.99
N LEU A 87 7.53 6.57 -10.60
CA LEU A 87 8.92 6.78 -10.97
C LEU A 87 9.05 7.84 -12.07
N ALA A 88 8.12 7.81 -13.04
CA ALA A 88 8.06 8.81 -14.10
C ALA A 88 7.96 10.24 -13.54
N LEU A 89 7.15 10.63 -12.55
CA LEU A 89 7.13 11.93 -11.86
C LEU A 89 8.37 12.18 -10.95
N ALA A 90 9.13 11.16 -10.36
CA ALA A 90 10.36 11.35 -9.55
C ALA A 90 11.53 11.85 -10.36
N ALA A 91 11.77 11.24 -11.50
CA ALA A 91 12.86 11.64 -12.37
C ALA A 91 12.65 13.08 -12.90
N GLN A 92 11.40 13.48 -13.23
CA GLN A 92 11.09 14.86 -13.65
C GLN A 92 11.47 15.91 -12.58
N SER A 93 11.19 15.64 -11.28
CA SER A 93 11.55 16.60 -10.22
C SER A 93 13.05 16.77 -10.03
N MET A 94 13.81 15.81 -10.53
CA MET A 94 15.27 15.84 -10.48
C MET A 94 15.89 16.21 -11.83
N GLY A 95 15.07 16.49 -12.85
CA GLY A 95 15.54 16.74 -14.21
C GLY A 95 16.20 15.52 -14.86
N ILE A 96 15.88 14.30 -14.41
CA ILE A 96 16.49 13.06 -14.92
C ILE A 96 15.48 12.34 -15.84
N PRO A 97 15.89 11.84 -17.01
CA PRO A 97 15.04 11.02 -17.86
C PRO A 97 14.56 9.75 -17.15
N ALA A 98 13.28 9.39 -17.32
CA ALA A 98 12.73 8.13 -16.85
C ALA A 98 12.35 7.23 -18.02
N HIS A 99 12.73 5.97 -17.95
CA HIS A 99 12.34 4.94 -18.90
C HIS A 99 11.43 3.94 -18.19
N VAL A 100 10.15 3.94 -18.55
CA VAL A 100 9.17 3.03 -17.95
C VAL A 100 8.80 1.95 -18.96
N VAL A 101 9.22 0.72 -18.72
CA VAL A 101 8.85 -0.44 -19.53
C VAL A 101 7.42 -0.83 -19.16
N VAL A 102 6.50 -0.75 -20.15
CA VAL A 102 5.06 -0.99 -19.94
C VAL A 102 4.60 -2.08 -20.89
N PRO A 103 3.92 -3.15 -20.42
CA PRO A 103 3.33 -4.15 -21.30
C PRO A 103 2.37 -3.53 -22.33
N THR A 104 2.36 -4.07 -23.53
CA THR A 104 1.46 -3.61 -24.62
C THR A 104 -0.01 -3.71 -24.22
N THR A 105 -0.35 -4.70 -23.40
CA THR A 105 -1.68 -4.98 -22.86
C THR A 105 -2.11 -4.03 -21.71
N ALA A 106 -1.24 -3.12 -21.27
CA ALA A 106 -1.59 -2.19 -20.22
C ALA A 106 -2.67 -1.20 -20.69
N ALA A 107 -3.64 -0.90 -19.81
CA ALA A 107 -4.74 0.01 -20.11
C ALA A 107 -4.25 1.38 -20.59
N ALA A 108 -4.92 1.93 -21.62
CA ALA A 108 -4.52 3.19 -22.27
C ALA A 108 -4.45 4.35 -21.28
N CYS A 109 -5.36 4.43 -20.30
CA CYS A 109 -5.37 5.45 -19.25
C CYS A 109 -4.11 5.40 -18.37
N LYS A 110 -3.63 4.21 -18.03
CA LYS A 110 -2.40 4.03 -17.24
C LYS A 110 -1.15 4.43 -18.04
N LYS A 111 -1.10 4.10 -19.33
CA LYS A 111 -0.03 4.54 -20.24
C LYS A 111 -0.02 6.06 -20.43
N ALA A 112 -1.18 6.65 -20.67
CA ALA A 112 -1.33 8.10 -20.80
C ALA A 112 -0.90 8.84 -19.52
N ALA A 113 -1.20 8.30 -18.33
CA ALA A 113 -0.78 8.87 -17.07
C ALA A 113 0.75 8.81 -16.87
N ILE A 114 1.43 7.72 -17.30
CA ILE A 114 2.90 7.62 -17.28
C ILE A 114 3.52 8.67 -18.21
N LEU A 115 2.98 8.82 -19.42
CA LEU A 115 3.46 9.80 -20.39
C LEU A 115 3.22 11.24 -19.96
N ARG A 116 2.08 11.52 -19.30
CA ARG A 116 1.73 12.85 -18.78
C ARG A 116 2.63 13.29 -17.65
N PHE A 117 3.08 12.36 -16.82
CA PHE A 117 4.00 12.63 -15.73
C PHE A 117 5.42 12.32 -16.18
N GLY A 118 6.17 13.28 -16.62
CA GLY A 118 7.61 13.08 -16.79
C GLY A 118 8.31 12.78 -15.46
N ALA A 119 7.98 11.87 -14.71
CA ALA A 119 8.49 11.19 -13.51
C ALA A 119 8.52 11.83 -12.12
N LEU A 120 7.85 11.32 -11.10
CA LEU A 120 8.08 11.53 -9.69
C LEU A 120 7.43 10.68 -8.66
N ILE A 121 7.95 10.60 -7.45
CA ILE A 121 7.43 9.93 -6.28
C ILE A 121 7.82 10.40 -4.90
N VAL A 122 7.11 10.00 -3.84
CA VAL A 122 7.13 10.39 -2.55
C VAL A 122 6.60 9.87 -1.28
N ASP A 123 6.60 10.39 -0.15
CA ASP A 123 6.56 9.98 1.22
C ASP A 123 5.30 9.98 2.05
N CYS A 124 5.33 9.21 3.16
CA CYS A 124 4.36 9.19 4.22
C CYS A 124 4.82 9.88 5.50
N GLU A 125 4.12 10.88 5.96
CA GLU A 125 4.18 11.30 7.35
C GLU A 125 3.42 10.28 8.21
N PRO A 126 4.02 9.71 9.27
CA PRO A 126 3.29 8.89 10.20
C PRO A 126 2.69 9.79 11.27
N THR A 127 1.67 10.55 10.97
CA THR A 127 0.88 11.09 12.09
C THR A 127 -0.15 12.13 11.66
N ASP A 128 -1.23 11.71 11.13
CA ASP A 128 -2.47 12.17 11.73
C ASP A 128 -2.64 11.26 12.96
N LYS A 129 -2.45 11.82 14.15
CA LYS A 129 -2.55 11.04 15.39
C LYS A 129 -4.00 10.61 15.54
N VAL A 130 -4.30 9.36 15.28
CA VAL A 130 -5.56 8.74 15.67
C VAL A 130 -5.41 8.39 17.14
N PRO A 131 -6.11 9.12 18.07
CA PRO A 131 -6.06 8.79 19.48
C PRO A 131 -6.62 7.38 19.69
N GLY A 132 -5.89 6.55 20.44
CA GLY A 132 -6.35 5.20 20.76
C GLY A 132 -6.38 4.22 19.59
N LEU A 133 -5.58 4.42 18.54
CA LEU A 133 -5.42 3.43 17.47
C LEU A 133 -4.91 2.11 18.04
N GLU A 134 -5.61 1.01 17.74
CA GLU A 134 -5.36 -0.33 18.28
C GLU A 134 -4.88 -1.30 17.21
N ALA A 135 -5.29 -1.10 15.95
CA ALA A 135 -4.84 -1.91 14.82
C ALA A 135 -4.74 -1.11 13.53
N LEU A 136 -3.94 -1.65 12.59
CA LEU A 136 -3.87 -1.22 11.19
C LEU A 136 -4.10 -2.42 10.27
N VAL A 137 -4.93 -2.25 9.24
CA VAL A 137 -5.10 -3.23 8.15
C VAL A 137 -4.51 -2.65 6.87
N VAL A 138 -3.55 -3.38 6.29
CA VAL A 138 -2.70 -2.89 5.20
C VAL A 138 -2.69 -3.89 4.04
N PRO A 139 -3.04 -3.49 2.80
CA PRO A 139 -2.89 -4.36 1.63
C PRO A 139 -1.44 -4.80 1.42
N VAL A 140 -1.22 -6.08 1.05
CA VAL A 140 0.10 -6.64 0.81
C VAL A 140 0.23 -7.26 -0.59
N GLY A 141 1.27 -6.87 -1.31
CA GLY A 141 1.81 -7.53 -2.49
C GLY A 141 3.29 -7.85 -2.18
N GLY A 142 4.26 -7.22 -2.82
CA GLY A 142 5.69 -7.42 -2.52
C GLY A 142 6.15 -7.11 -1.08
N GLY A 143 5.24 -6.69 -0.21
CA GLY A 143 5.46 -6.51 1.23
C GLY A 143 6.09 -5.17 1.64
N GLY A 144 6.53 -4.33 0.69
CA GLY A 144 7.26 -3.10 1.01
C GLY A 144 6.46 -2.10 1.86
N MET A 145 5.16 -1.92 1.56
CA MET A 145 4.30 -1.00 2.30
C MET A 145 4.05 -1.49 3.72
N VAL A 146 3.59 -2.73 3.87
CA VAL A 146 3.27 -3.30 5.19
C VAL A 146 4.51 -3.44 6.06
N ALA A 147 5.66 -3.81 5.49
CA ALA A 147 6.93 -3.89 6.22
C ALA A 147 7.38 -2.50 6.74
N GLY A 148 7.32 -1.46 5.90
CA GLY A 148 7.64 -0.09 6.31
C GLY A 148 6.72 0.42 7.42
N ILE A 149 5.42 0.19 7.29
CA ILE A 149 4.42 0.55 8.32
C ILE A 149 4.69 -0.22 9.61
N ALA A 150 4.94 -1.54 9.54
CA ALA A 150 5.18 -2.37 10.72
C ALA A 150 6.42 -1.90 11.50
N VAL A 151 7.54 -1.63 10.83
CA VAL A 151 8.76 -1.10 11.48
C VAL A 151 8.47 0.24 12.16
N ALA A 152 7.79 1.16 11.50
CA ALA A 152 7.51 2.48 12.06
C ALA A 152 6.54 2.40 13.23
N VAL A 153 5.42 1.69 13.08
CA VAL A 153 4.37 1.60 14.09
C VAL A 153 4.85 0.84 15.32
N LYS A 154 5.46 -0.34 15.16
CA LYS A 154 5.96 -1.12 16.30
C LYS A 154 7.08 -0.41 17.07
N ALA A 155 7.84 0.47 16.41
CA ALA A 155 8.86 1.29 17.09
C ALA A 155 8.26 2.46 17.92
N ILE A 156 7.06 2.95 17.57
CA ILE A 156 6.41 4.11 18.21
C ILE A 156 5.32 3.66 19.17
N LYS A 157 4.53 2.66 18.77
CA LYS A 157 3.40 2.07 19.51
C LYS A 157 3.42 0.55 19.35
N PRO A 158 4.23 -0.18 20.13
CA PRO A 158 4.42 -1.63 19.97
C PRO A 158 3.13 -2.44 20.15
N ASP A 159 2.16 -1.92 20.90
CA ASP A 159 0.90 -2.59 21.18
C ASP A 159 -0.09 -2.54 20.02
N VAL A 160 0.08 -1.62 19.06
CA VAL A 160 -0.79 -1.53 17.87
C VAL A 160 -0.61 -2.77 16.99
N LYS A 161 -1.69 -3.48 16.72
CA LYS A 161 -1.69 -4.67 15.86
C LYS A 161 -1.55 -4.28 14.38
N ILE A 162 -0.76 -5.03 13.64
CA ILE A 162 -0.59 -4.87 12.19
C ILE A 162 -1.13 -6.11 11.50
N TYR A 163 -2.15 -5.94 10.71
CA TYR A 163 -2.76 -7.00 9.91
C TYR A 163 -2.52 -6.76 8.43
N ALA A 164 -2.10 -7.79 7.70
CA ALA A 164 -1.97 -7.73 6.26
C ALA A 164 -3.23 -8.26 5.57
N ALA A 165 -3.63 -7.62 4.47
CA ALA A 165 -4.81 -7.97 3.68
C ALA A 165 -4.38 -8.44 2.28
N GLU A 166 -4.82 -9.61 1.85
CA GLU A 166 -4.41 -10.26 0.61
C GLU A 166 -5.60 -10.89 -0.12
N PRO A 167 -5.63 -10.90 -1.48
CA PRO A 167 -6.62 -11.69 -2.21
C PRO A 167 -6.39 -13.19 -1.98
N LEU A 168 -7.45 -13.97 -1.87
CA LEU A 168 -7.36 -15.43 -1.76
C LEU A 168 -6.60 -16.06 -2.95
N ASN A 169 -6.68 -15.44 -4.14
CA ASN A 169 -5.98 -15.88 -5.34
C ASN A 169 -4.51 -15.39 -5.44
N ALA A 170 -4.02 -14.67 -4.42
CA ALA A 170 -2.64 -14.17 -4.33
C ALA A 170 -2.17 -14.26 -2.87
N ASP A 171 -2.22 -15.44 -2.28
CA ASP A 171 -2.17 -15.76 -0.86
C ASP A 171 -0.75 -16.11 -0.35
N ASP A 172 0.29 -15.70 -1.05
CA ASP A 172 1.66 -16.08 -0.72
C ASP A 172 2.13 -15.55 0.64
N CYS A 173 1.71 -14.37 1.04
CA CYS A 173 2.01 -13.81 2.35
C CYS A 173 1.30 -14.60 3.46
N TYR A 174 0.03 -14.94 3.28
CA TYR A 174 -0.75 -15.77 4.20
C TYR A 174 -0.10 -17.14 4.38
N ARG A 175 0.21 -17.86 3.29
CA ARG A 175 0.88 -19.18 3.34
C ARG A 175 2.26 -19.09 4.01
N SER A 176 3.02 -18.06 3.70
CA SER A 176 4.32 -17.82 4.33
C SER A 176 4.17 -17.58 5.84
N LYS A 177 3.20 -16.76 6.26
CA LYS A 177 2.96 -16.47 7.68
C LYS A 177 2.52 -17.71 8.47
N LYS A 178 1.63 -18.54 7.89
CA LYS A 178 1.14 -19.76 8.54
C LYS A 178 2.20 -20.86 8.60
N SER A 179 3.05 -21.00 7.57
CA SER A 179 4.11 -22.02 7.55
C SER A 179 5.42 -21.59 8.24
N GLY A 180 5.63 -20.29 8.43
CA GLY A 180 6.90 -19.73 8.91
C GLY A 180 8.00 -19.70 7.85
N VAL A 181 7.71 -20.09 6.60
CA VAL A 181 8.67 -20.18 5.48
C VAL A 181 8.21 -19.34 4.31
N LEU A 182 9.12 -18.53 3.75
CA LEU A 182 8.84 -17.73 2.56
C LEU A 182 8.38 -18.61 1.39
N THR A 183 7.12 -18.46 1.00
CA THR A 183 6.45 -19.29 0.00
C THR A 183 5.85 -18.41 -1.09
N PRO A 184 6.49 -18.24 -2.26
CA PRO A 184 5.97 -17.37 -3.32
C PRO A 184 4.73 -17.97 -4.00
N ASN A 185 4.03 -17.14 -4.80
CA ASN A 185 2.98 -17.64 -5.70
C ASN A 185 3.58 -18.52 -6.79
N LEU A 186 3.00 -19.70 -7.00
CA LEU A 186 3.46 -20.66 -8.01
C LEU A 186 3.08 -20.25 -9.44
N GLN A 187 2.00 -19.49 -9.58
CA GLN A 187 1.47 -18.98 -10.85
C GLN A 187 1.14 -17.49 -10.72
N PRO A 188 1.11 -16.72 -11.83
CA PRO A 188 0.65 -15.35 -11.79
C PRO A 188 -0.75 -15.25 -11.20
N PRO A 189 -0.98 -14.48 -10.13
CA PRO A 189 -2.27 -14.38 -9.48
C PRO A 189 -3.35 -13.79 -10.39
N ILE A 190 -4.55 -14.38 -10.34
CA ILE A 190 -5.75 -13.87 -11.03
C ILE A 190 -6.60 -13.15 -9.98
N THR A 191 -6.49 -11.83 -9.94
CA THR A 191 -7.25 -10.96 -9.03
C THR A 191 -7.50 -9.60 -9.66
N ILE A 192 -8.63 -8.97 -9.29
CA ILE A 192 -8.93 -7.57 -9.63
C ILE A 192 -8.05 -6.59 -8.88
N ALA A 193 -7.46 -6.99 -7.74
CA ALA A 193 -6.52 -6.19 -6.96
C ALA A 193 -5.13 -6.18 -7.61
N ASP A 194 -5.01 -5.51 -8.75
CA ASP A 194 -3.83 -5.55 -9.64
C ASP A 194 -2.55 -4.98 -9.00
N GLY A 195 -2.67 -4.19 -7.94
CA GLY A 195 -1.55 -3.62 -7.20
C GLY A 195 -0.83 -4.60 -6.26
N VAL A 196 -1.37 -5.82 -6.04
CA VAL A 196 -0.84 -6.81 -5.09
C VAL A 196 -0.56 -8.19 -5.71
N LYS A 197 -0.36 -8.25 -7.03
CA LYS A 197 -0.05 -9.51 -7.76
C LYS A 197 1.39 -10.02 -7.56
N SER A 198 2.27 -9.23 -6.96
CA SER A 198 3.67 -9.61 -6.73
C SER A 198 3.83 -10.31 -5.38
N SER A 199 4.53 -11.44 -5.35
CA SER A 199 4.87 -12.13 -4.10
C SER A 199 5.75 -11.28 -3.19
N ILE A 200 5.66 -11.53 -1.88
CA ILE A 200 6.59 -10.97 -0.89
C ILE A 200 8.01 -11.43 -1.17
N GLY A 201 8.98 -10.55 -0.89
CA GLY A 201 10.39 -10.81 -1.18
C GLY A 201 11.22 -11.18 0.06
N PRO A 202 12.45 -11.67 -0.14
CA PRO A 202 13.34 -12.08 0.95
C PRO A 202 13.71 -10.91 1.88
N ASN A 203 13.65 -9.67 1.42
CA ASN A 203 13.94 -8.49 2.25
C ASN A 203 12.74 -8.05 3.11
N THR A 204 11.51 -8.29 2.65
CA THR A 204 10.29 -7.91 3.37
C THR A 204 9.79 -9.02 4.28
N TRP A 205 10.06 -10.27 3.93
CA TRP A 205 9.63 -11.44 4.69
C TRP A 205 10.06 -11.44 6.17
N PRO A 206 11.33 -11.21 6.55
CA PRO A 206 11.72 -11.19 7.96
C PRO A 206 10.92 -10.18 8.78
N ILE A 207 10.63 -9.00 8.20
CA ILE A 207 9.85 -7.95 8.85
C ILE A 207 8.40 -8.39 9.02
N ILE A 208 7.82 -8.95 7.96
CA ILE A 208 6.42 -9.43 7.98
C ILE A 208 6.27 -10.57 8.98
N ARG A 209 7.20 -11.53 8.95
CA ARG A 209 7.20 -12.67 9.88
C ARG A 209 7.17 -12.21 11.34
N ASP A 210 8.00 -11.23 11.68
CA ASP A 210 8.29 -10.84 13.06
C ASP A 210 7.37 -9.71 13.58
N LEU A 211 6.94 -8.77 12.72
CA LEU A 211 6.25 -7.55 13.14
C LEU A 211 4.79 -7.44 12.66
N VAL A 212 4.35 -8.23 11.71
CA VAL A 212 2.95 -8.30 11.29
C VAL A 212 2.25 -9.35 12.18
N ASP A 213 1.18 -8.97 12.84
CA ASP A 213 0.50 -9.84 13.82
C ASP A 213 -0.23 -11.00 13.15
N ASP A 214 -0.98 -10.76 12.05
CA ASP A 214 -1.54 -11.83 11.20
C ASP A 214 -1.80 -11.36 9.77
N VAL A 215 -2.13 -12.31 8.88
CA VAL A 215 -2.46 -12.08 7.48
C VAL A 215 -3.83 -12.70 7.18
N PHE A 216 -4.70 -11.96 6.49
CA PHE A 216 -6.04 -12.38 6.12
C PHE A 216 -6.22 -12.38 4.62
N THR A 217 -6.92 -13.38 4.13
CA THR A 217 -7.30 -13.48 2.72
C THR A 217 -8.79 -13.20 2.53
N VAL A 218 -9.14 -12.58 1.40
CA VAL A 218 -10.52 -12.29 1.00
C VAL A 218 -10.75 -12.68 -0.46
N THR A 219 -11.99 -13.02 -0.78
CA THR A 219 -12.42 -13.39 -2.13
C THR A 219 -12.55 -12.16 -3.03
N GLU A 220 -12.59 -12.38 -4.35
CA GLU A 220 -12.79 -11.32 -5.35
C GLU A 220 -14.13 -10.58 -5.14
N ASP A 221 -15.18 -11.29 -4.71
CA ASP A 221 -16.51 -10.68 -4.48
C ASP A 221 -16.51 -9.82 -3.20
N GLU A 222 -15.79 -10.21 -2.15
CA GLU A 222 -15.59 -9.38 -0.96
C GLU A 222 -14.81 -8.12 -1.31
N ILE A 223 -13.78 -8.21 -2.16
CA ILE A 223 -13.02 -7.05 -2.63
C ILE A 223 -13.90 -6.09 -3.42
N LYS A 224 -14.72 -6.61 -4.37
CA LYS A 224 -15.68 -5.81 -5.15
C LYS A 224 -16.67 -5.10 -4.24
N SER A 225 -17.26 -5.84 -3.31
CA SER A 225 -18.26 -5.32 -2.39
C SER A 225 -17.70 -4.21 -1.49
N ALA A 226 -16.51 -4.41 -0.90
CA ALA A 226 -15.85 -3.42 -0.09
C ALA A 226 -15.44 -2.16 -0.89
N THR A 227 -14.94 -2.35 -2.12
CA THR A 227 -14.59 -1.24 -3.01
C THR A 227 -15.82 -0.39 -3.34
N ARG A 228 -16.95 -1.04 -3.68
CA ARG A 228 -18.24 -0.37 -3.93
C ARG A 228 -18.73 0.38 -2.69
N LEU A 229 -18.64 -0.20 -1.51
CA LEU A 229 -19.02 0.47 -0.25
C LEU A 229 -18.23 1.78 -0.03
N VAL A 230 -16.93 1.80 -0.31
CA VAL A 230 -16.14 3.04 -0.21
C VAL A 230 -16.63 4.07 -1.22
N TRP A 231 -16.87 3.68 -2.49
CA TRP A 231 -17.42 4.60 -3.50
C TRP A 231 -18.78 5.16 -3.08
N GLU A 232 -19.71 4.28 -2.63
CA GLU A 232 -21.08 4.64 -2.31
C GLU A 232 -21.22 5.40 -1.00
N ARG A 233 -20.41 5.12 0.03
CA ARG A 233 -20.58 5.66 1.37
C ARG A 233 -19.63 6.83 1.67
N MET A 234 -18.38 6.75 1.18
CA MET A 234 -17.36 7.78 1.42
C MET A 234 -17.23 8.76 0.24
N LYS A 235 -17.78 8.43 -0.95
CA LYS A 235 -17.62 9.20 -2.21
C LYS A 235 -16.15 9.33 -2.63
N LEU A 236 -15.34 8.35 -2.28
CA LEU A 236 -13.93 8.25 -2.65
C LEU A 236 -13.75 7.19 -3.73
N LEU A 237 -13.22 7.59 -4.89
CA LEU A 237 -12.92 6.66 -5.97
C LEU A 237 -11.61 5.95 -5.69
N ILE A 238 -11.68 4.71 -5.21
CA ILE A 238 -10.53 3.84 -4.94
C ILE A 238 -10.39 2.73 -5.98
N GLU A 239 -9.18 2.23 -6.20
CA GLU A 239 -8.91 0.99 -6.94
C GLU A 239 -9.23 -0.25 -6.08
N PRO A 240 -9.52 -1.44 -6.68
CA PRO A 240 -9.85 -2.65 -5.92
C PRO A 240 -8.79 -3.04 -4.88
N THR A 241 -7.50 -2.84 -5.17
CA THR A 241 -6.40 -3.06 -4.21
C THR A 241 -6.60 -2.29 -2.90
N ALA A 242 -7.11 -1.07 -2.97
CA ALA A 242 -7.37 -0.26 -1.78
C ALA A 242 -8.62 -0.73 -1.01
N GLY A 243 -9.51 -1.50 -1.64
CA GLY A 243 -10.67 -2.11 -1.00
C GLY A 243 -10.34 -3.29 -0.08
N LEU A 244 -9.16 -3.94 -0.25
CA LEU A 244 -8.74 -5.11 0.50
C LEU A 244 -8.81 -4.93 2.03
N GLY A 245 -8.35 -3.79 2.54
CA GLY A 245 -8.35 -3.54 3.98
C GLY A 245 -9.76 -3.56 4.59
N LEU A 246 -10.72 -2.93 3.91
CA LEU A 246 -12.13 -2.94 4.35
C LEU A 246 -12.75 -4.34 4.15
N ALA A 247 -12.45 -5.04 3.04
CA ALA A 247 -12.92 -6.39 2.79
C ALA A 247 -12.52 -7.34 3.93
N VAL A 248 -11.25 -7.29 4.36
CA VAL A 248 -10.77 -8.07 5.52
C VAL A 248 -11.55 -7.72 6.79
N ILE A 249 -11.73 -6.45 7.11
CA ILE A 249 -12.44 -6.04 8.33
C ILE A 249 -13.90 -6.53 8.35
N LEU A 250 -14.55 -6.59 7.20
CA LEU A 250 -15.92 -7.06 7.07
C LEU A 250 -16.04 -8.59 6.96
N SER A 251 -14.94 -9.31 6.73
CA SER A 251 -14.94 -10.77 6.62
C SER A 251 -15.25 -11.47 7.95
N SER A 252 -15.86 -12.64 7.88
CA SER A 252 -16.15 -13.47 9.07
C SER A 252 -14.90 -13.80 9.86
N GLN A 253 -13.79 -14.12 9.18
CA GLN A 253 -12.51 -14.43 9.83
C GLN A 253 -12.03 -13.29 10.72
N PHE A 254 -12.10 -12.03 10.25
CA PHE A 254 -11.63 -10.89 11.03
C PHE A 254 -12.60 -10.53 12.17
N GLN A 255 -13.90 -10.76 11.97
CA GLN A 255 -14.91 -10.52 13.00
C GLN A 255 -14.77 -11.46 14.21
N GLU A 256 -14.17 -12.64 14.01
CA GLU A 256 -13.88 -13.61 15.08
C GLU A 256 -12.64 -13.22 15.90
N ILE A 257 -11.72 -12.43 15.31
CA ILE A 257 -10.51 -11.97 16.00
C ILE A 257 -10.83 -10.80 16.91
N GLY A 258 -10.97 -11.11 18.18
CA GLY A 258 -11.01 -10.13 19.25
C GLY A 258 -12.00 -8.98 19.04
N ARG A 259 -13.14 -9.09 19.62
CA ARG A 259 -14.10 -7.97 19.80
C ARG A 259 -13.46 -6.78 20.54
N ASP A 260 -12.22 -6.95 20.98
CA ASP A 260 -11.46 -6.00 21.78
C ASP A 260 -10.77 -4.91 20.95
N VAL A 261 -10.63 -5.10 19.62
CA VAL A 261 -10.03 -4.09 18.73
C VAL A 261 -11.14 -3.22 18.14
N GLN A 262 -11.25 -2.00 18.61
CA GLN A 262 -12.33 -1.08 18.24
C GLN A 262 -11.88 0.03 17.27
N ASN A 263 -10.66 0.54 17.44
CA ASN A 263 -10.12 1.66 16.66
C ASN A 263 -9.13 1.13 15.60
N ILE A 264 -9.59 0.96 14.38
CA ILE A 264 -8.82 0.36 13.29
C ILE A 264 -8.48 1.37 12.20
N GLY A 265 -7.22 1.51 11.88
CA GLY A 265 -6.74 2.24 10.71
C GLY A 265 -6.78 1.37 9.46
N VAL A 266 -7.26 1.93 8.35
CA VAL A 266 -7.35 1.28 7.04
C VAL A 266 -6.57 2.09 6.01
N VAL A 267 -5.67 1.45 5.28
CA VAL A 267 -4.89 2.15 4.25
C VAL A 267 -5.59 2.06 2.89
N LEU A 268 -6.23 3.15 2.46
CA LEU A 268 -6.75 3.28 1.09
C LEU A 268 -5.60 3.65 0.15
N CYS A 269 -4.89 2.64 -0.33
CA CYS A 269 -3.54 2.76 -0.90
C CYS A 269 -3.48 3.39 -2.30
N GLY A 270 -4.59 3.47 -3.04
CA GLY A 270 -4.61 4.05 -4.39
C GLY A 270 -6.02 4.21 -4.97
N GLY A 271 -6.12 5.01 -6.05
CA GLY A 271 -7.37 5.30 -6.75
C GLY A 271 -7.24 5.31 -8.28
N ASN A 272 -6.18 4.69 -8.84
CA ASN A 272 -5.95 4.62 -10.28
C ASN A 272 -6.73 3.42 -10.88
N VAL A 273 -8.03 3.57 -10.99
CA VAL A 273 -8.95 2.55 -11.55
C VAL A 273 -9.31 2.89 -12.98
N ASP A 274 -9.42 1.85 -13.83
CA ASP A 274 -10.01 1.99 -15.15
C ASP A 274 -11.54 1.88 -15.04
N LEU A 275 -12.23 3.00 -15.27
CA LEU A 275 -13.68 3.07 -15.16
C LEU A 275 -14.40 2.18 -16.18
N ALA A 276 -13.77 1.84 -17.29
CA ALA A 276 -14.34 0.92 -18.29
C ALA A 276 -14.43 -0.53 -17.80
N THR A 277 -13.73 -0.89 -16.71
CA THR A 277 -13.72 -2.24 -16.12
C THR A 277 -14.68 -2.40 -14.92
N LEU A 278 -15.48 -1.39 -14.62
CA LEU A 278 -16.37 -1.34 -13.45
C LEU A 278 -17.79 -1.89 -13.73
N HIS A 279 -17.92 -2.96 -14.52
CA HIS A 279 -19.20 -3.60 -14.84
C HIS A 279 -19.49 -4.80 -13.95
#